data_6de05f326b417d936013752dd304beb0
#
_entry.id   6de05f326b417d936013752dd304beb0
#
_cell.length_a   1.000
_cell.length_b   1.000
_cell.length_c   1.000
_cell.angle_alpha   90.00
_cell.angle_beta   90.00
_cell.angle_gamma   90.00
#
_symmetry.space_group_name_H-M   'P 1'
#
loop_
_entity.id
_entity.type
_entity.pdbx_description
1 polymer ?
#
loop_
_entity_poly.entity_id
_entity_poly.type
_entity_poly.pdbx_seq_one_letter_code
_entity_poly.pdbx_strand_id
1 'polypeptide(L)'
;DMLFDMGFIRDLERIVKLTPPKRQTLLFSATIPAEVQQQAAKWLRNPDAIDITPEAIPIKLINQKIYFVERDVKDQMLIQYLCSTPRGRTMVFVRTRMDADRVGRNLTKVGLTAVSLHGEKAQAKRKRAITDFKSDEPPILVATDVAARGLDISSVSHVINYSVPEFPEIYIHRVGRTGRAGAKGEAITLCCSDERYHLGRIEELVDMKLPTAEWPFEDFPDLPHLEKAYHRKKTGHD
;
A
#
# COMPACT_ATOMS: atom_id res chain seq x y z
N ASP A 1 -14.64 -3.75 -7.32
CA ASP A 1 -13.74 -4.68 -6.63
C ASP A 1 -13.70 -4.40 -5.13
N MET A 2 -13.29 -3.22 -4.73
CA MET A 2 -13.06 -2.82 -3.34
C MET A 2 -14.23 -3.10 -2.38
N LEU A 3 -15.48 -2.87 -2.79
CA LEU A 3 -16.64 -3.14 -1.94
C LEU A 3 -16.85 -4.64 -1.71
N PHE A 4 -16.42 -5.46 -2.66
CA PHE A 4 -16.46 -6.92 -2.54
C PHE A 4 -15.33 -7.41 -1.62
N ASP A 5 -14.11 -6.90 -1.76
CA ASP A 5 -12.96 -7.25 -0.93
C ASP A 5 -13.15 -6.93 0.56
N MET A 6 -13.91 -5.89 0.87
CA MET A 6 -14.14 -5.44 2.25
C MET A 6 -15.31 -6.14 2.95
N GLY A 7 -15.91 -7.17 2.35
CA GLY A 7 -17.03 -7.92 2.93
C GLY A 7 -18.38 -7.19 2.94
N PHE A 8 -18.51 -6.08 2.19
CA PHE A 8 -19.76 -5.33 2.09
C PHE A 8 -20.81 -5.97 1.16
N ILE A 9 -20.57 -7.18 0.66
CA ILE A 9 -21.50 -7.86 -0.25
C ILE A 9 -22.91 -7.93 0.34
N ARG A 10 -23.04 -8.29 1.63
CA ARG A 10 -24.34 -8.37 2.31
C ARG A 10 -25.04 -7.02 2.41
N ASP A 11 -24.30 -5.95 2.66
CA ASP A 11 -24.85 -4.60 2.74
C ASP A 11 -25.27 -4.10 1.34
N LEU A 12 -24.48 -4.40 0.31
CA LEU A 12 -24.83 -4.11 -1.08
C LEU A 12 -26.10 -4.87 -1.50
N GLU A 13 -26.24 -6.14 -1.15
CA GLU A 13 -27.45 -6.92 -1.43
C GLU A 13 -28.68 -6.32 -0.74
N ARG A 14 -28.53 -5.84 0.51
CA ARG A 14 -29.62 -5.15 1.22
C ARG A 14 -30.00 -3.85 0.53
N ILE A 15 -29.04 -3.03 0.14
CA ILE A 15 -29.28 -1.76 -0.56
C ILE A 15 -29.97 -2.04 -1.91
N VAL A 16 -29.47 -2.99 -2.66
CA VAL A 16 -30.05 -3.35 -3.97
C VAL A 16 -31.50 -3.82 -3.86
N LYS A 17 -31.85 -4.59 -2.81
CA LYS A 17 -33.23 -5.01 -2.53
C LYS A 17 -34.18 -3.85 -2.21
N LEU A 18 -33.66 -2.75 -1.67
CA LEU A 18 -34.44 -1.55 -1.34
C LEU A 18 -34.65 -0.61 -2.54
N THR A 19 -33.93 -0.84 -3.64
CA THR A 19 -34.08 -0.02 -4.85
C THR A 19 -35.18 -0.56 -5.77
N PRO A 20 -35.87 0.30 -6.55
CA PRO A 20 -36.93 -0.15 -7.47
C PRO A 20 -36.44 -1.23 -8.44
N PRO A 21 -37.26 -2.24 -8.76
CA PRO A 21 -36.90 -3.28 -9.72
C PRO A 21 -36.58 -2.74 -11.12
N LYS A 22 -37.32 -1.71 -11.55
CA LYS A 22 -37.10 -1.01 -12.83
C LYS A 22 -36.13 0.13 -12.59
N ARG A 23 -34.85 -0.12 -12.84
CA ARG A 23 -33.78 0.85 -12.69
C ARG A 23 -32.67 0.60 -13.70
N GLN A 24 -31.85 1.59 -13.97
CA GLN A 24 -30.55 1.42 -14.58
C GLN A 24 -29.51 1.14 -13.48
N THR A 25 -28.70 0.09 -13.69
CA THR A 25 -27.61 -0.26 -12.77
C THR A 25 -26.28 -0.13 -13.52
N LEU A 26 -25.37 0.64 -12.97
CA LEU A 26 -24.02 0.85 -13.50
C LEU A 26 -23.01 0.28 -12.51
N LEU A 27 -22.05 -0.49 -13.01
CA LEU A 27 -20.91 -0.99 -12.24
C LEU A 27 -19.63 -0.42 -12.84
N PHE A 28 -18.82 0.22 -11.99
CA PHE A 28 -17.50 0.70 -12.36
C PHE A 28 -16.46 0.02 -11.47
N SER A 29 -15.43 -0.54 -12.07
CA SER A 29 -14.33 -1.15 -11.35
C SER A 29 -13.04 -1.03 -12.16
N ALA A 30 -11.91 -0.93 -11.46
CA ALA A 30 -10.59 -0.97 -12.10
C ALA A 30 -10.17 -2.40 -12.45
N THR A 31 -10.70 -3.39 -11.72
CA THR A 31 -10.45 -4.82 -11.93
C THR A 31 -11.77 -5.57 -11.78
N ILE A 32 -12.01 -6.61 -12.58
CA ILE A 32 -13.22 -7.44 -12.51
C ILE A 32 -12.81 -8.91 -12.34
N PRO A 33 -12.35 -9.32 -11.12
CA PRO A 33 -12.11 -10.72 -10.82
C PRO A 33 -13.38 -11.57 -11.04
N ALA A 34 -13.23 -12.87 -11.25
CA ALA A 34 -14.34 -13.78 -11.51
C ALA A 34 -15.45 -13.72 -10.44
N GLU A 35 -15.06 -13.54 -9.17
CA GLU A 35 -15.99 -13.40 -8.05
C GLU A 35 -16.84 -12.12 -8.16
N VAL A 36 -16.21 -11.00 -8.53
CA VAL A 36 -16.89 -9.71 -8.77
C VAL A 36 -17.85 -9.86 -9.94
N GLN A 37 -17.43 -10.52 -11.02
CA GLN A 37 -18.26 -10.76 -12.19
C GLN A 37 -19.51 -11.59 -11.86
N GLN A 38 -19.36 -12.65 -11.08
CA GLN A 38 -20.47 -13.49 -10.63
C GLN A 38 -21.48 -12.72 -9.77
N GLN A 39 -21.00 -11.86 -8.87
CA GLN A 39 -21.89 -11.03 -8.05
C GLN A 39 -22.57 -9.94 -8.88
N ALA A 40 -21.83 -9.29 -9.76
CA ALA A 40 -22.35 -8.27 -10.66
C ALA A 40 -23.49 -8.81 -11.53
N ALA A 41 -23.39 -10.04 -12.03
CA ALA A 41 -24.42 -10.71 -12.82
C ALA A 41 -25.76 -10.82 -12.10
N LYS A 42 -25.79 -10.84 -10.77
CA LYS A 42 -27.04 -10.87 -9.99
C LYS A 42 -27.80 -9.53 -10.03
N TRP A 43 -27.11 -8.43 -10.28
CA TRP A 43 -27.66 -7.07 -10.19
C TRP A 43 -27.79 -6.36 -11.53
N LEU A 44 -26.97 -6.76 -12.50
CA LEU A 44 -26.99 -6.23 -13.85
C LEU A 44 -27.97 -7.01 -14.73
N ARG A 45 -28.66 -6.32 -15.62
CA ARG A 45 -29.59 -6.91 -16.58
C ARG A 45 -29.11 -6.60 -17.97
N ASN A 46 -28.68 -7.62 -18.72
CA ASN A 46 -28.09 -7.47 -20.06
C ASN A 46 -27.15 -6.26 -20.15
N PRO A 47 -26.06 -6.25 -19.36
CA PRO A 47 -25.21 -5.09 -19.32
C PRO A 47 -24.36 -4.97 -20.59
N ASP A 48 -24.22 -3.74 -21.08
CA ASP A 48 -23.16 -3.43 -22.02
C ASP A 48 -21.83 -3.36 -21.26
N ALA A 49 -20.84 -4.14 -21.68
CA ALA A 49 -19.52 -4.15 -21.09
C ALA A 49 -18.59 -3.24 -21.90
N ILE A 50 -18.06 -2.22 -21.24
CA ILE A 50 -17.05 -1.32 -21.81
C ILE A 50 -15.76 -1.57 -21.02
N ASP A 51 -14.80 -2.22 -21.66
CA ASP A 51 -13.48 -2.45 -21.12
C ASP A 51 -12.52 -1.44 -21.74
N ILE A 52 -12.05 -0.52 -20.90
CA ILE A 52 -11.03 0.48 -21.25
C ILE A 52 -9.73 0.24 -20.47
N THR A 53 -9.56 -0.99 -19.94
CA THR A 53 -8.37 -1.33 -19.19
C THR A 53 -7.18 -1.04 -20.09
N PRO A 54 -6.31 -0.06 -19.77
CA PRO A 54 -5.05 0.08 -20.49
C PRO A 54 -4.35 -1.27 -20.36
N GLU A 55 -3.73 -1.74 -21.43
CA GLU A 55 -2.76 -2.84 -21.34
C GLU A 55 -1.93 -2.59 -20.10
N ALA A 56 -2.00 -3.51 -19.15
CA ALA A 56 -1.61 -3.37 -17.75
C ALA A 56 -0.50 -2.34 -17.58
N ILE A 57 -0.65 -1.42 -16.60
CA ILE A 57 0.51 -0.59 -16.20
C ILE A 57 1.64 -1.60 -16.10
N PRO A 58 2.67 -1.50 -16.93
CA PRO A 58 3.64 -2.55 -16.96
C PRO A 58 4.34 -2.50 -15.60
N ILE A 59 3.85 -3.30 -14.64
CA ILE A 59 4.55 -3.58 -13.37
C ILE A 59 6.02 -3.86 -13.69
N LYS A 60 6.28 -4.42 -14.86
CA LYS A 60 7.59 -4.62 -15.47
C LYS A 60 8.42 -3.34 -15.69
N LEU A 61 7.81 -2.16 -15.79
CA LEU A 61 8.53 -0.88 -15.94
C LEU A 61 8.88 -0.21 -14.61
N ILE A 62 8.35 -0.72 -13.50
CA ILE A 62 8.66 -0.22 -12.16
C ILE A 62 9.87 -1.00 -11.63
N ASN A 63 10.89 -0.29 -11.17
CA ASN A 63 12.02 -0.92 -10.51
C ASN A 63 11.57 -1.48 -9.16
N GLN A 64 11.40 -2.80 -9.09
CA GLN A 64 10.91 -3.48 -7.91
C GLN A 64 12.04 -4.23 -7.22
N LYS A 65 12.06 -4.21 -5.89
CA LYS A 65 13.00 -4.98 -5.08
C LYS A 65 12.31 -5.55 -3.84
N ILE A 66 12.53 -6.82 -3.60
CA ILE A 66 12.08 -7.51 -2.39
C ILE A 66 13.29 -7.70 -1.47
N TYR A 67 13.16 -7.26 -0.23
CA TYR A 67 14.11 -7.51 0.82
C TYR A 67 13.51 -8.46 1.85
N PHE A 68 14.14 -9.60 2.06
CA PHE A 68 13.75 -10.49 3.15
C PHE A 68 14.34 -9.96 4.45
N VAL A 69 13.49 -9.77 5.43
CA VAL A 69 13.84 -9.07 6.67
C VAL A 69 13.22 -9.78 7.88
N GLU A 70 13.88 -9.69 9.02
CA GLU A 70 13.28 -10.09 10.29
C GLU A 70 12.31 -9.00 10.78
N ARG A 71 11.26 -9.41 11.47
CA ARG A 71 10.17 -8.51 11.88
C ARG A 71 10.63 -7.40 12.83
N ASP A 72 11.53 -7.71 13.72
CA ASP A 72 12.03 -6.81 14.77
C ASP A 72 12.94 -5.70 14.24
N VAL A 73 13.63 -5.93 13.12
CA VAL A 73 14.50 -4.93 12.48
C VAL A 73 13.82 -4.12 11.38
N LYS A 74 12.57 -4.43 11.05
CA LYS A 74 11.83 -3.81 9.93
C LYS A 74 11.75 -2.29 10.02
N ASP A 75 11.54 -1.74 11.22
CA ASP A 75 11.51 -0.29 11.44
C ASP A 75 12.87 0.35 11.18
N GLN A 76 13.94 -0.31 11.63
CA GLN A 76 15.31 0.18 11.43
C GLN A 76 15.69 0.18 9.95
N MET A 77 15.39 -0.91 9.25
CA MET A 77 15.65 -1.01 7.80
C MET A 77 14.87 0.03 7.02
N LEU A 78 13.59 0.26 7.34
CA LEU A 78 12.81 1.32 6.73
C LEU A 78 13.45 2.70 6.93
N ILE A 79 13.86 3.01 8.16
CA ILE A 79 14.49 4.29 8.50
C ILE A 79 15.81 4.43 7.76
N GLN A 80 16.66 3.40 7.79
CA GLN A 80 17.96 3.39 7.10
C GLN A 80 17.77 3.64 5.60
N TYR A 81 16.83 2.94 4.95
CA TYR A 81 16.52 3.15 3.54
C TYR A 81 16.12 4.61 3.27
N LEU A 82 15.19 5.14 4.07
CA LEU A 82 14.67 6.50 3.90
C LEU A 82 15.71 7.60 4.17
N CYS A 83 16.68 7.35 5.04
CA CYS A 83 17.78 8.29 5.31
C CYS A 83 18.89 8.22 4.25
N SER A 84 19.15 7.03 3.69
CA SER A 84 20.30 6.78 2.82
C SER A 84 19.98 6.88 1.32
N THR A 85 18.69 6.96 0.95
CA THR A 85 18.28 6.98 -0.46
C THR A 85 17.74 8.35 -0.83
N PRO A 86 18.24 8.98 -1.91
CA PRO A 86 17.61 10.17 -2.47
C PRO A 86 16.17 9.83 -2.89
N ARG A 87 15.22 10.58 -2.38
CA ARG A 87 13.81 10.31 -2.62
C ARG A 87 13.01 11.58 -2.86
N GLY A 88 11.99 11.45 -3.70
CA GLY A 88 10.94 12.45 -3.79
C GLY A 88 9.72 12.02 -2.97
N ARG A 89 8.55 12.24 -3.52
CA ARG A 89 7.27 11.89 -2.88
C ARG A 89 7.20 10.38 -2.60
N THR A 90 7.10 9.99 -1.32
CA THR A 90 7.24 8.61 -0.85
C THR A 90 6.00 8.15 -0.09
N MET A 91 5.45 7.00 -0.47
CA MET A 91 4.38 6.32 0.25
C MET A 91 4.88 5.04 0.91
N VAL A 92 4.53 4.86 2.19
CA VAL A 92 4.80 3.64 2.95
C VAL A 92 3.47 2.97 3.26
N PHE A 93 3.28 1.76 2.74
CA PHE A 93 2.07 0.97 2.98
C PHE A 93 2.27 0.02 4.16
N VAL A 94 1.35 0.07 5.10
CA VAL A 94 1.31 -0.78 6.29
C VAL A 94 -0.01 -1.51 6.38
N ARG A 95 -0.03 -2.64 7.11
CA ARG A 95 -1.23 -3.47 7.24
C ARG A 95 -2.28 -2.85 8.14
N THR A 96 -1.88 -2.33 9.30
CA THR A 96 -2.82 -1.86 10.33
C THR A 96 -2.72 -0.35 10.58
N ARG A 97 -3.80 0.23 11.12
CA ARG A 97 -3.83 1.61 11.59
C ARG A 97 -2.82 1.88 12.71
N MET A 98 -2.63 0.90 13.59
CA MET A 98 -1.63 0.99 14.66
C MET A 98 -0.21 1.05 14.11
N ASP A 99 0.08 0.26 13.07
CA ASP A 99 1.36 0.34 12.36
C ASP A 99 1.54 1.69 11.69
N ALA A 100 0.48 2.26 11.07
CA ALA A 100 0.57 3.56 10.44
C ALA A 100 1.00 4.65 11.43
N ASP A 101 0.40 4.65 12.61
CA ASP A 101 0.75 5.61 13.65
C ASP A 101 2.11 5.32 14.29
N ARG A 102 2.45 4.05 14.50
CA ARG A 102 3.75 3.64 15.07
C ARG A 102 4.90 4.00 14.12
N VAL A 103 4.82 3.58 12.88
CA VAL A 103 5.84 3.86 11.87
C VAL A 103 5.97 5.36 11.65
N GLY A 104 4.85 6.08 11.49
CA GLY A 104 4.87 7.54 11.34
C GLY A 104 5.56 8.26 12.51
N ARG A 105 5.27 7.86 13.76
CA ARG A 105 5.96 8.41 14.94
C ARG A 105 7.45 8.07 14.96
N ASN A 106 7.84 6.84 14.57
CA ASN A 106 9.25 6.44 14.58
C ASN A 106 10.05 7.22 13.53
N LEU A 107 9.48 7.43 12.34
CA LEU A 107 10.08 8.29 11.32
C LEU A 107 10.27 9.74 11.81
N THR A 108 9.25 10.31 12.47
CA THR A 108 9.33 11.68 13.00
C THR A 108 10.38 11.81 14.12
N LYS A 109 10.54 10.79 14.97
CA LYS A 109 11.56 10.80 16.03
C LYS A 109 13.01 10.89 15.51
N VAL A 110 13.25 10.41 14.31
CA VAL A 110 14.59 10.46 13.65
C VAL A 110 14.73 11.65 12.70
N GLY A 111 13.83 12.63 12.79
CA GLY A 111 13.92 13.87 12.01
C GLY A 111 13.31 13.78 10.59
N LEU A 112 12.69 12.65 10.23
CA LEU A 112 11.99 12.53 8.95
C LEU A 112 10.57 13.09 9.08
N THR A 113 10.18 14.01 8.21
CA THR A 113 8.79 14.49 8.18
C THR A 113 7.87 13.38 7.66
N ALA A 114 6.95 12.92 8.51
CA ALA A 114 6.02 11.84 8.17
C ALA A 114 4.61 12.13 8.68
N VAL A 115 3.61 11.70 7.92
CA VAL A 115 2.19 11.79 8.29
C VAL A 115 1.53 10.42 8.14
N SER A 116 0.69 10.04 9.10
CA SER A 116 -0.08 8.79 9.03
C SER A 116 -1.49 9.02 8.51
N LEU A 117 -1.95 8.08 7.65
CA LEU A 117 -3.26 8.10 7.01
C LEU A 117 -3.97 6.75 7.18
N HIS A 118 -5.06 6.73 7.93
CA HIS A 118 -5.90 5.54 8.15
C HIS A 118 -7.34 5.92 8.48
N GLY A 119 -8.23 4.93 8.50
CA GLY A 119 -9.68 5.14 8.61
C GLY A 119 -10.16 5.88 9.86
N GLU A 120 -9.43 5.77 10.98
CA GLU A 120 -9.79 6.46 12.24
C GLU A 120 -9.35 7.93 12.31
N LYS A 121 -8.58 8.42 11.35
CA LYS A 121 -8.26 9.86 11.30
C LYS A 121 -9.49 10.66 10.93
N ALA A 122 -9.75 11.73 11.68
CA ALA A 122 -10.79 12.68 11.33
C ALA A 122 -10.62 13.20 9.90
N GLN A 123 -11.72 13.42 9.20
CA GLN A 123 -11.70 13.79 7.78
C GLN A 123 -10.85 15.04 7.49
N ALA A 124 -10.87 16.02 8.41
CA ALA A 124 -10.04 17.22 8.31
C ALA A 124 -8.54 16.89 8.33
N LYS A 125 -8.11 15.96 9.22
CA LYS A 125 -6.71 15.49 9.28
C LYS A 125 -6.31 14.72 8.01
N ARG A 126 -7.23 13.90 7.47
CA ARG A 126 -6.99 13.16 6.22
C ARG A 126 -6.80 14.14 5.04
N LYS A 127 -7.70 15.13 4.92
CA LYS A 127 -7.60 16.16 3.88
C LYS A 127 -6.28 16.92 3.98
N ARG A 128 -5.89 17.34 5.20
CA ARG A 128 -4.62 18.01 5.43
C ARG A 128 -3.42 17.14 5.03
N ALA A 129 -3.37 15.89 5.49
CA ALA A 129 -2.29 14.96 5.16
C ALA A 129 -2.10 14.82 3.62
N ILE A 130 -3.20 14.77 2.87
CA ILE A 130 -3.18 14.68 1.41
C ILE A 130 -2.68 16.00 0.80
N THR A 131 -3.13 17.15 1.32
CA THR A 131 -2.67 18.47 0.87
C THR A 131 -1.17 18.64 1.12
N ASP A 132 -0.70 18.31 2.31
CA ASP A 132 0.71 18.37 2.68
C ASP A 132 1.55 17.41 1.81
N PHE A 133 1.02 16.21 1.52
CA PHE A 133 1.69 15.25 0.63
C PHE A 133 1.80 15.73 -0.83
N LYS A 134 0.93 16.63 -1.28
CA LYS A 134 0.96 17.22 -2.62
C LYS A 134 1.86 18.46 -2.71
N SER A 135 2.41 18.95 -1.60
CA SER A 135 3.29 20.13 -1.57
C SER A 135 4.65 19.85 -2.22
N ASP A 136 5.46 20.89 -2.36
CA ASP A 136 6.82 20.80 -2.93
C ASP A 136 7.78 20.06 -1.99
N GLU A 137 7.56 20.15 -0.67
CA GLU A 137 8.30 19.40 0.35
C GLU A 137 7.38 18.35 1.01
N PRO A 138 7.06 17.26 0.32
CA PRO A 138 6.08 16.30 0.80
C PRO A 138 6.62 15.51 1.99
N PRO A 139 5.81 15.34 3.06
CA PRO A 139 6.10 14.39 4.10
C PRO A 139 6.05 12.96 3.55
N ILE A 140 6.67 12.01 4.25
CA ILE A 140 6.47 10.59 3.98
C ILE A 140 5.04 10.24 4.40
N LEU A 141 4.24 9.70 3.46
CA LEU A 141 2.87 9.30 3.74
C LEU A 141 2.84 7.83 4.17
N VAL A 142 2.59 7.57 5.45
CA VAL A 142 2.41 6.21 5.97
C VAL A 142 0.92 5.88 5.98
N ALA A 143 0.48 4.94 5.15
CA ALA A 143 -0.94 4.70 4.93
C ALA A 143 -1.34 3.22 4.98
N THR A 144 -2.58 2.98 5.41
CA THR A 144 -3.25 1.70 5.16
C THR A 144 -3.90 1.70 3.77
N ASP A 145 -4.09 0.52 3.18
CA ASP A 145 -4.69 0.38 1.85
C ASP A 145 -6.05 1.06 1.75
N VAL A 146 -6.92 0.82 2.72
CA VAL A 146 -8.27 1.40 2.77
C VAL A 146 -8.24 2.91 2.72
N ALA A 147 -7.30 3.55 3.41
CA ALA A 147 -7.21 4.99 3.46
C ALA A 147 -6.55 5.61 2.24
N ALA A 148 -5.66 4.87 1.58
CA ALA A 148 -4.95 5.30 0.38
C ALA A 148 -5.75 5.09 -0.92
N ARG A 149 -6.76 4.22 -0.89
CA ARG A 149 -7.64 3.98 -2.03
C ARG A 149 -8.52 5.19 -2.32
N GLY A 150 -8.81 5.41 -3.60
CA GLY A 150 -9.63 6.55 -4.06
C GLY A 150 -8.97 7.93 -3.90
N LEU A 151 -7.73 7.98 -3.41
CA LEU A 151 -6.99 9.21 -3.39
C LEU A 151 -6.35 9.44 -4.76
N ASP A 152 -6.61 10.61 -5.31
CA ASP A 152 -5.88 11.13 -6.46
C ASP A 152 -4.46 11.51 -6.02
N ILE A 153 -3.63 10.49 -5.87
CA ILE A 153 -2.20 10.61 -5.58
C ILE A 153 -1.46 10.07 -6.79
N SER A 154 -0.94 10.97 -7.56
CA SER A 154 -0.07 10.70 -8.70
C SER A 154 1.36 11.16 -8.41
N SER A 155 2.29 10.74 -9.24
CA SER A 155 3.70 11.19 -9.19
C SER A 155 4.42 10.80 -7.88
N VAL A 156 4.12 9.62 -7.34
CA VAL A 156 4.88 9.02 -6.24
C VAL A 156 6.17 8.46 -6.84
N SER A 157 7.31 8.86 -6.32
CA SER A 157 8.62 8.36 -6.76
C SER A 157 8.95 7.01 -6.13
N HIS A 158 8.60 6.83 -4.86
CA HIS A 158 8.90 5.63 -4.09
C HIS A 158 7.66 5.07 -3.42
N VAL A 159 7.39 3.80 -3.66
CA VAL A 159 6.41 3.00 -2.93
C VAL A 159 7.14 2.00 -2.06
N ILE A 160 6.86 2.01 -0.77
CA ILE A 160 7.45 1.07 0.18
C ILE A 160 6.33 0.21 0.77
N ASN A 161 6.33 -1.07 0.45
CA ASN A 161 5.49 -2.04 1.13
C ASN A 161 6.18 -2.46 2.43
N TYR A 162 5.90 -1.76 3.52
CA TYR A 162 6.39 -2.15 4.84
C TYR A 162 5.83 -3.52 5.25
N SER A 163 4.60 -3.83 4.83
CA SER A 163 3.99 -5.15 4.95
C SER A 163 3.56 -5.66 3.59
N VAL A 164 3.80 -6.94 3.31
CA VAL A 164 3.26 -7.60 2.13
C VAL A 164 1.73 -7.64 2.25
N PRO A 165 0.97 -7.23 1.23
CA PRO A 165 -0.49 -7.29 1.28
C PRO A 165 -0.98 -8.74 1.21
N GLU A 166 -2.09 -9.02 1.90
CA GLU A 166 -2.71 -10.36 1.91
C GLU A 166 -3.37 -10.73 0.58
N PHE A 167 -3.91 -9.72 -0.12
CA PHE A 167 -4.54 -9.88 -1.42
C PHE A 167 -3.60 -9.39 -2.52
N PRO A 168 -3.29 -10.23 -3.50
CA PRO A 168 -2.33 -9.90 -4.56
C PRO A 168 -2.68 -8.64 -5.36
N GLU A 169 -3.96 -8.37 -5.61
CA GLU A 169 -4.45 -7.21 -6.34
C GLU A 169 -4.07 -5.90 -5.64
N ILE A 170 -4.00 -5.93 -4.30
CA ILE A 170 -3.59 -4.76 -3.51
C ILE A 170 -2.14 -4.38 -3.81
N TYR A 171 -1.27 -5.37 -4.04
CA TYR A 171 0.12 -5.11 -4.44
C TYR A 171 0.19 -4.28 -5.72
N ILE A 172 -0.58 -4.68 -6.73
CA ILE A 172 -0.67 -3.97 -8.01
C ILE A 172 -1.14 -2.53 -7.79
N HIS A 173 -2.17 -2.34 -6.98
CA HIS A 173 -2.72 -1.02 -6.66
C HIS A 173 -1.74 -0.13 -5.89
N ARG A 174 -0.90 -0.71 -5.00
CA ARG A 174 0.14 0.02 -4.28
C ARG A 174 1.27 0.44 -5.22
N VAL A 175 1.85 -0.53 -5.92
CA VAL A 175 2.96 -0.31 -6.84
C VAL A 175 2.56 0.64 -7.97
N GLY A 176 1.33 0.52 -8.47
CA GLY A 176 0.76 1.43 -9.46
C GLY A 176 0.56 2.88 -8.98
N ARG A 177 0.96 3.26 -7.76
CA ARG A 177 1.07 4.69 -7.36
C ARG A 177 2.32 5.34 -7.90
N THR A 178 3.32 4.57 -8.28
CA THR A 178 4.53 5.03 -8.95
C THR A 178 4.56 4.59 -10.42
N GLY A 179 5.54 5.03 -11.18
CA GLY A 179 5.73 4.62 -12.58
C GLY A 179 4.67 5.11 -13.55
N ARG A 180 3.91 6.15 -13.22
CA ARG A 180 2.85 6.69 -14.08
C ARG A 180 3.38 7.69 -15.11
N ALA A 181 2.69 7.78 -16.25
CA ALA A 181 2.99 8.73 -17.32
C ALA A 181 4.44 8.66 -17.83
N GLY A 182 5.04 7.46 -17.87
CA GLY A 182 6.42 7.27 -18.36
C GLY A 182 7.52 7.65 -17.35
N ALA A 183 7.16 8.11 -16.15
CA ALA A 183 8.15 8.38 -15.11
C ALA A 183 8.70 7.07 -14.52
N LYS A 184 10.00 7.05 -14.24
CA LYS A 184 10.62 5.94 -13.51
C LYS A 184 10.09 5.94 -12.08
N GLY A 185 9.73 4.76 -11.57
CA GLY A 185 9.26 4.57 -10.21
C GLY A 185 10.03 3.46 -9.50
N GLU A 186 10.17 3.58 -8.20
CA GLU A 186 10.78 2.55 -7.37
C GLU A 186 9.76 1.98 -6.38
N ALA A 187 9.71 0.66 -6.28
CA ALA A 187 8.90 -0.05 -5.32
C ALA A 187 9.76 -1.03 -4.53
N ILE A 188 9.81 -0.88 -3.22
CA ILE A 188 10.48 -1.85 -2.36
C ILE A 188 9.47 -2.56 -1.46
N THR A 189 9.76 -3.80 -1.15
CA THR A 189 8.92 -4.61 -0.26
C THR A 189 9.78 -5.26 0.81
N LEU A 190 9.44 -5.00 2.06
CA LEU A 190 10.06 -5.63 3.23
C LEU A 190 9.23 -6.87 3.58
N CYS A 191 9.73 -8.05 3.27
CA CYS A 191 9.01 -9.32 3.42
C CYS A 191 9.57 -10.13 4.59
N CYS A 192 8.76 -10.33 5.63
CA CYS A 192 9.09 -11.25 6.72
C CYS A 192 8.80 -12.70 6.35
N SER A 193 9.33 -13.63 7.14
CA SER A 193 9.18 -15.06 6.90
C SER A 193 7.71 -15.51 6.80
N ASP A 194 6.85 -14.98 7.66
CA ASP A 194 5.41 -15.26 7.68
C ASP A 194 4.62 -14.59 6.55
N GLU A 195 5.21 -13.63 5.85
CA GLU A 195 4.61 -12.94 4.71
C GLU A 195 4.94 -13.60 3.35
N ARG A 196 5.86 -14.59 3.32
CA ARG A 196 6.32 -15.24 2.08
C ARG A 196 5.20 -15.91 1.30
N TYR A 197 4.21 -16.48 2.00
CA TYR A 197 3.04 -17.06 1.34
C TYR A 197 2.28 -16.01 0.50
N HIS A 198 2.07 -14.83 1.05
CA HIS A 198 1.41 -13.75 0.32
C HIS A 198 2.24 -13.24 -0.86
N LEU A 199 3.58 -13.18 -0.69
CA LEU A 199 4.49 -12.83 -1.77
C LEU A 199 4.39 -13.83 -2.94
N GLY A 200 4.34 -15.12 -2.65
CA GLY A 200 4.16 -16.17 -3.67
C GLY A 200 2.87 -15.98 -4.47
N ARG A 201 1.76 -15.66 -3.81
CA ARG A 201 0.49 -15.38 -4.49
C ARG A 201 0.53 -14.12 -5.36
N ILE A 202 1.30 -13.12 -4.96
CA ILE A 202 1.52 -11.91 -5.78
C ILE A 202 2.29 -12.28 -7.04
N GLU A 203 3.38 -13.07 -6.91
CA GLU A 203 4.17 -13.54 -8.05
C GLU A 203 3.35 -14.37 -9.04
N GLU A 204 2.44 -15.21 -8.53
CA GLU A 204 1.48 -15.96 -9.36
C GLU A 204 0.55 -15.02 -10.14
N LEU A 205 -0.01 -14.00 -9.48
CA LEU A 205 -0.93 -13.06 -10.15
C LEU A 205 -0.24 -12.22 -11.21
N VAL A 206 1.00 -11.78 -10.98
CA VAL A 206 1.75 -10.94 -11.93
C VAL A 206 2.52 -11.76 -12.97
N ASP A 207 2.45 -13.07 -12.88
CA ASP A 207 3.14 -14.05 -13.77
C ASP A 207 4.64 -13.72 -13.90
N MET A 208 5.27 -13.39 -12.79
CA MET A 208 6.72 -13.14 -12.75
C MET A 208 7.28 -13.30 -11.34
N LYS A 209 8.53 -13.73 -11.25
CA LYS A 209 9.29 -13.65 -10.00
C LYS A 209 9.69 -12.22 -9.73
N LEU A 210 9.37 -11.72 -8.55
CA LEU A 210 9.77 -10.38 -8.14
C LEU A 210 11.27 -10.37 -7.77
N PRO A 211 12.04 -9.39 -8.25
CA PRO A 211 13.47 -9.34 -7.99
C PRO A 211 13.78 -9.25 -6.50
N THR A 212 14.54 -10.20 -5.99
CA THR A 212 15.07 -10.14 -4.62
C THR A 212 16.43 -9.46 -4.61
N ALA A 213 16.74 -8.74 -3.55
CA ALA A 213 18.01 -8.06 -3.39
C ALA A 213 18.53 -8.24 -1.96
N GLU A 214 19.85 -8.19 -1.83
CA GLU A 214 20.49 -8.05 -0.53
C GLU A 214 20.33 -6.61 -0.03
N TRP A 215 20.31 -6.45 1.29
CA TRP A 215 20.18 -5.13 1.88
C TRP A 215 21.45 -4.30 1.55
N PRO A 216 21.30 -3.12 0.91
CA PRO A 216 22.46 -2.42 0.34
C PRO A 216 23.26 -1.57 1.35
N PHE A 217 22.85 -1.53 2.62
CA PHE A 217 23.45 -0.69 3.63
C PHE A 217 24.10 -1.54 4.71
N GLU A 218 25.39 -1.34 4.96
CA GLU A 218 26.17 -2.10 5.96
C GLU A 218 25.96 -1.53 7.37
N ASP A 219 25.92 -0.21 7.50
CA ASP A 219 25.78 0.46 8.78
C ASP A 219 24.39 1.09 8.95
N PHE A 220 23.84 0.93 10.13
CA PHE A 220 22.69 1.75 10.53
C PHE A 220 23.17 3.17 10.79
N PRO A 221 22.47 4.21 10.28
CA PRO A 221 22.79 5.57 10.66
C PRO A 221 22.78 5.66 12.19
N ASP A 222 23.78 6.35 12.75
CA ASP A 222 23.90 6.56 14.19
C ASP A 222 22.66 7.34 14.66
N LEU A 223 21.67 6.62 15.14
CA LEU A 223 20.37 7.16 15.54
C LEU A 223 20.19 6.92 17.06
N PRO A 224 20.76 7.81 17.89
CA PRO A 224 20.87 7.61 19.34
C PRO A 224 19.53 7.36 20.05
N HIS A 225 18.41 7.68 19.40
CA HIS A 225 17.07 7.45 19.94
C HIS A 225 16.49 6.06 19.64
N LEU A 226 17.03 5.35 18.64
CA LEU A 226 16.60 3.99 18.33
C LEU A 226 17.40 2.92 19.06
N GLU A 227 18.67 3.19 19.36
CA GLU A 227 19.52 2.31 20.17
C GLU A 227 18.88 2.04 21.55
N LYS A 228 18.33 3.05 22.21
CA LYS A 228 17.67 2.90 23.53
C LYS A 228 16.42 2.01 23.47
N ALA A 229 15.71 1.99 22.34
CA ALA A 229 14.55 1.13 22.17
C ALA A 229 14.93 -0.34 21.87
N TYR A 230 16.07 -0.53 21.20
CA TYR A 230 16.59 -1.85 20.85
C TYR A 230 17.26 -2.55 22.05
N HIS A 231 18.07 -1.85 22.80
CA HIS A 231 18.75 -2.39 23.99
C HIS A 231 17.76 -2.74 25.12
N ARG A 232 16.66 -2.02 25.27
CA ARG A 232 15.61 -2.34 26.26
C ARG A 232 14.92 -3.68 26.01
N LYS A 233 14.87 -4.17 24.77
CA LYS A 233 14.27 -5.48 24.44
C LYS A 233 15.25 -6.63 24.60
N LYS A 234 16.57 -6.40 24.49
CA LYS A 234 17.59 -7.43 24.70
C LYS A 234 17.88 -7.74 26.17
N THR A 235 17.61 -6.79 27.06
CA THR A 235 17.87 -6.94 28.52
C THR A 235 16.63 -7.35 29.32
N GLY A 236 15.52 -7.64 28.69
CA GLY A 236 14.26 -8.02 29.33
C GLY A 236 13.93 -9.51 29.29
N HIS A 237 14.93 -10.37 29.22
CA HIS A 237 14.81 -11.83 29.44
C HIS A 237 15.87 -12.23 30.47
N ASP A 238 15.51 -12.09 31.73
CA ASP A 238 15.90 -12.93 32.86
C ASP A 238 14.63 -13.23 33.68
#